data_42cf3d4fe41ad8382c52cbdfd895e242
#
_entry.id   42cf3d4fe41ad8382c52cbdfd895e242
#
_cell.length_a   1.000
_cell.length_b   1.000
_cell.length_c   1.000
_cell.angle_alpha   90.00
_cell.angle_beta   90.00
_cell.angle_gamma   90.00
#
_symmetry.space_group_name_H-M   'P 1'
#
loop_
_entity.id
_entity.type
_entity.pdbx_description
1 polymer ?
#
loop_
_entity_poly.entity_id
_entity_poly.type
_entity_poly.pdbx_seq_one_letter_code
_entity_poly.pdbx_strand_id
1 'polypeptide(L)'
;MEIVKNLVDPSNYKNKCPYEMTAEFIVVHNTYNDAPARNEIAYMIRNTNTTSFHYAVDDKEIVQGIPENRNAWHASDGGSGKGNRKGLAIEICYSKSGGEKFIASEKLAAKFIAYKLKEKGWGIDKVMKHQDFANKYCPHRTLDMGWDRFLKMVQAELDNLMCVTKYEVQASGVMTDKPKVEALVAQLSAEGFTVTVTEIAVAPDPVPAPAPKEKTVEELAREVINGDWGNGADRRNRLTAAGYDYATVQNMVNKMLS
;
A
#
# COMPACT_ATOMS: atom_id res chain seq x y z
N MET A 1 -4.41 -5.66 13.11
CA MET A 1 -4.48 -7.12 12.84
C MET A 1 -5.27 -7.75 13.97
N GLU A 2 -6.26 -8.57 13.66
CA GLU A 2 -7.08 -9.26 14.67
C GLU A 2 -6.36 -10.50 15.17
N ILE A 3 -6.35 -10.70 16.50
CA ILE A 3 -5.76 -11.86 17.18
C ILE A 3 -6.82 -12.45 18.11
N VAL A 4 -7.17 -13.70 17.86
CA VAL A 4 -8.11 -14.43 18.71
C VAL A 4 -7.38 -14.88 19.96
N LYS A 5 -7.92 -14.60 21.15
CA LYS A 5 -7.35 -15.02 22.43
C LYS A 5 -8.05 -16.28 22.93
N ASN A 6 -7.27 -17.34 23.13
CA ASN A 6 -7.67 -18.56 23.82
C ASN A 6 -6.54 -18.93 24.79
N LEU A 7 -6.39 -18.10 25.83
CA LEU A 7 -5.24 -18.18 26.73
C LEU A 7 -5.35 -19.36 27.72
N VAL A 8 -4.20 -19.94 28.03
CA VAL A 8 -4.07 -20.92 29.08
C VAL A 8 -4.51 -20.32 30.43
N ASP A 9 -5.29 -21.09 31.20
CA ASP A 9 -5.74 -20.67 32.51
C ASP A 9 -4.56 -20.46 33.47
N PRO A 10 -4.56 -19.39 34.29
CA PRO A 10 -3.50 -19.12 35.26
C PRO A 10 -3.17 -20.27 36.19
N SER A 11 -4.15 -21.13 36.54
CA SER A 11 -3.92 -22.34 37.33
C SER A 11 -2.97 -23.32 36.68
N ASN A 12 -2.85 -23.27 35.31
CA ASN A 12 -1.97 -24.15 34.56
C ASN A 12 -0.62 -23.48 34.16
N TYR A 13 -0.35 -22.29 34.62
CA TYR A 13 0.92 -21.59 34.32
C TYR A 13 2.13 -22.39 34.79
N LYS A 14 2.05 -23.03 35.97
CA LYS A 14 3.13 -23.85 36.51
C LYS A 14 3.61 -24.90 35.49
N ASN A 15 2.70 -25.44 34.69
CA ASN A 15 3.00 -26.45 33.70
C ASN A 15 3.42 -25.82 32.33
N LYS A 16 2.70 -24.82 31.85
CA LYS A 16 2.82 -24.31 30.48
C LYS A 16 3.77 -23.13 30.33
N CYS A 17 3.80 -22.23 31.32
CA CYS A 17 4.50 -20.95 31.21
C CYS A 17 4.87 -20.36 32.58
N PRO A 18 5.67 -21.11 33.40
CA PRO A 18 5.86 -20.78 34.81
C PRO A 18 6.60 -19.47 35.08
N TYR A 19 7.32 -18.94 34.12
CA TYR A 19 8.19 -17.79 34.34
C TYR A 19 7.68 -16.55 33.64
N GLU A 20 7.87 -15.39 34.24
CA GLU A 20 7.75 -14.12 33.56
C GLU A 20 8.83 -13.97 32.50
N MET A 21 8.49 -13.27 31.41
CA MET A 21 9.35 -13.08 30.27
C MET A 21 9.23 -11.67 29.73
N THR A 22 10.36 -11.09 29.36
CA THR A 22 10.44 -10.00 28.39
C THR A 22 10.95 -10.58 27.10
N ALA A 23 10.13 -10.58 26.06
CA ALA A 23 10.51 -11.13 24.77
C ALA A 23 11.63 -10.30 24.11
N GLU A 24 12.61 -10.99 23.50
CA GLU A 24 13.74 -10.37 22.79
C GLU A 24 13.77 -10.68 21.30
N PHE A 25 13.04 -11.71 20.87
CA PHE A 25 12.98 -12.18 19.48
C PHE A 25 11.77 -13.09 19.24
N ILE A 26 11.55 -13.46 17.99
CA ILE A 26 10.50 -14.40 17.55
C ILE A 26 11.17 -15.72 17.16
N VAL A 27 10.54 -16.86 17.54
CA VAL A 27 10.96 -18.18 17.12
C VAL A 27 9.87 -18.83 16.29
N VAL A 28 10.18 -19.18 15.06
CA VAL A 28 9.26 -19.76 14.09
C VAL A 28 9.32 -21.27 14.15
N HIS A 29 8.14 -21.90 14.14
CA HIS A 29 7.94 -23.34 14.14
C HIS A 29 6.94 -23.76 13.06
N ASN A 30 6.90 -25.05 12.77
CA ASN A 30 5.83 -25.70 12.02
C ASN A 30 5.21 -26.82 12.88
N THR A 31 3.87 -26.88 12.90
CA THR A 31 3.13 -27.80 13.79
C THR A 31 3.34 -29.30 13.51
N TYR A 32 3.82 -29.67 12.32
CA TYR A 32 3.98 -31.05 11.86
C TYR A 32 2.66 -31.85 11.80
N ASN A 33 1.53 -31.17 11.70
CA ASN A 33 0.21 -31.76 11.50
C ASN A 33 -0.66 -30.87 10.58
N ASP A 34 -1.93 -31.20 10.41
CA ASP A 34 -2.87 -30.49 9.52
C ASP A 34 -4.08 -29.93 10.29
N ALA A 35 -3.90 -29.59 11.56
CA ALA A 35 -4.93 -28.93 12.34
C ALA A 35 -4.93 -27.40 12.15
N PRO A 36 -6.09 -26.74 12.26
CA PRO A 36 -6.18 -25.28 12.29
C PRO A 36 -5.66 -24.70 13.61
N ALA A 37 -5.34 -23.40 13.62
CA ALA A 37 -4.75 -22.70 14.74
C ALA A 37 -5.55 -22.84 16.06
N ARG A 38 -6.88 -22.78 15.99
CA ARG A 38 -7.74 -23.00 17.17
C ARG A 38 -7.54 -24.37 17.79
N ASN A 39 -7.41 -25.40 16.96
CA ASN A 39 -7.24 -26.78 17.44
C ASN A 39 -5.84 -26.97 18.04
N GLU A 40 -4.79 -26.38 17.44
CA GLU A 40 -3.44 -26.43 17.98
C GLU A 40 -3.38 -25.79 19.38
N ILE A 41 -3.90 -24.58 19.53
CA ILE A 41 -3.95 -23.89 20.81
C ILE A 41 -4.84 -24.66 21.81
N ALA A 42 -6.04 -25.09 21.42
CA ALA A 42 -6.92 -25.84 22.31
C ALA A 42 -6.30 -27.16 22.77
N TYR A 43 -5.59 -27.87 21.87
CA TYR A 43 -4.86 -29.09 22.26
C TYR A 43 -3.70 -28.76 23.19
N MET A 44 -2.89 -27.75 22.90
CA MET A 44 -1.77 -27.32 23.74
C MET A 44 -2.22 -26.99 25.18
N ILE A 45 -3.33 -26.26 25.33
CA ILE A 45 -3.87 -25.85 26.63
C ILE A 45 -4.39 -27.05 27.45
N ARG A 46 -5.08 -28.01 26.79
CA ARG A 46 -5.78 -29.11 27.46
C ARG A 46 -4.87 -30.24 27.89
N ASN A 47 -3.78 -30.50 27.15
CA ASN A 47 -2.94 -31.65 27.42
C ASN A 47 -2.03 -31.40 28.62
N THR A 48 -1.53 -32.49 29.22
CA THR A 48 -0.67 -32.46 30.41
C THR A 48 0.82 -32.25 30.09
N ASN A 49 1.20 -32.24 28.80
CA ASN A 49 2.57 -31.99 28.39
C ASN A 49 2.98 -30.56 28.76
N THR A 50 4.25 -30.33 28.97
CA THR A 50 4.79 -28.99 29.21
C THR A 50 4.87 -28.15 27.94
N THR A 51 5.05 -28.79 26.76
CA THR A 51 5.16 -28.09 25.47
C THR A 51 4.08 -27.02 25.34
N SER A 52 4.53 -25.81 24.99
CA SER A 52 3.66 -24.65 24.85
C SER A 52 4.26 -23.65 23.88
N PHE A 53 3.43 -22.81 23.31
CA PHE A 53 3.80 -21.77 22.35
C PHE A 53 2.83 -20.60 22.46
N HIS A 54 3.28 -19.41 22.04
CA HIS A 54 2.49 -18.19 22.20
C HIS A 54 1.37 -18.08 21.18
N TYR A 55 1.65 -18.44 19.93
CA TYR A 55 0.73 -18.26 18.81
C TYR A 55 0.72 -19.47 17.89
N ALA A 56 -0.45 -19.78 17.37
CA ALA A 56 -0.63 -20.59 16.18
C ALA A 56 -1.26 -19.74 15.06
N VAL A 57 -0.82 -19.97 13.83
CA VAL A 57 -1.29 -19.23 12.67
C VAL A 57 -1.68 -20.21 11.57
N ASP A 58 -2.92 -20.14 11.11
CA ASP A 58 -3.41 -20.91 9.98
C ASP A 58 -3.72 -20.01 8.75
N ASP A 59 -4.45 -20.56 7.80
CA ASP A 59 -4.82 -19.86 6.55
C ASP A 59 -5.85 -18.73 6.74
N LYS A 60 -6.42 -18.59 7.96
CA LYS A 60 -7.55 -17.69 8.23
C LYS A 60 -7.35 -16.80 9.46
N GLU A 61 -6.68 -17.31 10.47
CA GLU A 61 -6.63 -16.64 11.77
C GLU A 61 -5.31 -16.84 12.53
N ILE A 62 -5.12 -15.98 13.50
CA ILE A 62 -4.02 -16.02 14.47
C ILE A 62 -4.65 -16.24 15.84
N VAL A 63 -4.22 -17.27 16.53
CA VAL A 63 -4.74 -17.61 17.86
C VAL A 63 -3.62 -17.56 18.89
N GLN A 64 -3.83 -16.78 19.97
CA GLN A 64 -2.89 -16.68 21.08
C GLN A 64 -3.26 -17.68 22.18
N GLY A 65 -2.28 -18.49 22.64
CA GLY A 65 -2.44 -19.47 23.71
C GLY A 65 -1.68 -19.13 24.99
N ILE A 66 -0.50 -18.51 24.88
CA ILE A 66 0.30 -18.07 26.03
C ILE A 66 0.41 -16.53 26.03
N PRO A 67 0.27 -15.86 27.19
CA PRO A 67 0.54 -14.43 27.29
C PRO A 67 2.00 -14.09 26.94
N GLU A 68 2.25 -12.99 26.23
CA GLU A 68 3.61 -12.61 25.79
C GLU A 68 4.57 -12.28 26.93
N ASN A 69 4.05 -11.90 28.07
CA ASN A 69 4.86 -11.65 29.27
C ASN A 69 5.20 -12.92 30.07
N ARG A 70 4.94 -14.09 29.48
CA ARG A 70 5.28 -15.39 30.09
C ARG A 70 6.09 -16.21 29.08
N ASN A 71 6.99 -17.07 29.63
CA ASN A 71 7.77 -18.00 28.81
C ASN A 71 6.89 -19.06 28.16
N ALA A 72 7.46 -19.81 27.20
CA ALA A 72 6.86 -21.00 26.65
C ALA A 72 7.92 -22.11 26.47
N TRP A 73 7.47 -23.37 26.38
CA TRP A 73 8.33 -24.53 26.25
C TRP A 73 8.30 -25.05 24.81
N HIS A 74 9.13 -24.46 23.92
CA HIS A 74 9.06 -24.72 22.47
C HIS A 74 10.41 -24.94 21.80
N ALA A 75 11.51 -24.40 22.38
CA ALA A 75 12.79 -24.31 21.69
C ALA A 75 13.73 -25.50 21.96
N SER A 76 13.34 -26.43 22.84
CA SER A 76 14.12 -27.62 23.20
C SER A 76 15.49 -27.32 23.84
N ASP A 77 15.74 -26.11 24.30
CA ASP A 77 17.01 -25.62 24.86
C ASP A 77 17.02 -25.63 26.43
N GLY A 78 16.04 -26.33 27.05
CA GLY A 78 15.98 -26.53 28.49
C GLY A 78 15.30 -25.41 29.26
N GLY A 79 15.21 -25.60 30.60
CA GLY A 79 14.44 -24.72 31.50
C GLY A 79 15.00 -23.29 31.63
N SER A 80 16.27 -23.08 31.37
CA SER A 80 16.95 -21.78 31.36
C SER A 80 17.36 -21.32 29.98
N GLY A 81 17.05 -22.10 28.95
CA GLY A 81 17.42 -21.84 27.59
C GLY A 81 16.86 -20.52 27.05
N LYS A 82 17.62 -19.82 26.24
CA LYS A 82 17.28 -18.50 25.73
C LYS A 82 16.03 -18.55 24.85
N GLY A 83 15.90 -19.58 24.01
CA GLY A 83 14.73 -19.76 23.15
C GLY A 83 13.44 -19.85 23.95
N ASN A 84 13.43 -20.73 24.95
CA ASN A 84 12.27 -20.92 25.83
C ASN A 84 11.97 -19.73 26.74
N ARG A 85 12.99 -18.98 27.17
CA ARG A 85 12.86 -17.91 28.19
C ARG A 85 12.67 -16.51 27.61
N LYS A 86 12.94 -16.31 26.31
CA LYS A 86 12.96 -14.98 25.70
C LYS A 86 12.35 -14.93 24.28
N GLY A 87 12.02 -16.08 23.70
CA GLY A 87 11.47 -16.18 22.36
C GLY A 87 9.94 -16.17 22.34
N LEU A 88 9.32 -15.34 21.51
CA LEU A 88 7.91 -15.48 21.17
C LEU A 88 7.75 -16.61 20.17
N ALA A 89 7.17 -17.72 20.57
CA ALA A 89 6.96 -18.90 19.73
C ALA A 89 5.74 -18.74 18.83
N ILE A 90 5.94 -18.91 17.52
CA ILE A 90 4.88 -18.87 16.52
C ILE A 90 4.88 -20.19 15.74
N GLU A 91 3.80 -20.94 15.82
CA GLU A 91 3.56 -22.18 15.08
C GLU A 91 2.78 -21.92 13.80
N ILE A 92 3.32 -22.32 12.65
CA ILE A 92 2.63 -22.26 11.35
C ILE A 92 1.95 -23.60 11.10
N CYS A 93 0.63 -23.55 10.93
CA CYS A 93 -0.24 -24.73 10.80
C CYS A 93 -0.18 -25.37 9.41
N TYR A 94 -0.82 -26.55 9.25
CA TYR A 94 -0.95 -27.34 8.01
C TYR A 94 0.39 -27.76 7.39
N SER A 95 1.42 -27.89 8.21
CA SER A 95 2.76 -28.13 7.70
C SER A 95 3.03 -29.60 7.33
N LYS A 96 2.18 -30.55 7.74
CA LYS A 96 2.35 -31.96 7.41
C LYS A 96 2.04 -32.23 5.93
N SER A 97 0.82 -31.95 5.48
CA SER A 97 0.45 -32.11 4.06
C SER A 97 0.97 -30.99 3.17
N GLY A 98 1.12 -29.78 3.71
CA GLY A 98 1.55 -28.62 2.94
C GLY A 98 0.46 -28.08 2.01
N GLY A 99 0.83 -27.79 0.76
CA GLY A 99 -0.09 -27.28 -0.26
C GLY A 99 -0.60 -25.87 0.01
N GLU A 100 -1.75 -25.54 -0.58
CA GLU A 100 -2.30 -24.16 -0.56
C GLU A 100 -2.59 -23.64 0.85
N LYS A 101 -3.08 -24.51 1.74
CA LYS A 101 -3.37 -24.12 3.13
C LYS A 101 -2.09 -23.72 3.86
N PHE A 102 -1.02 -24.50 3.73
CA PHE A 102 0.25 -24.14 4.34
C PHE A 102 0.82 -22.83 3.76
N ILE A 103 0.77 -22.67 2.44
CA ILE A 103 1.23 -21.45 1.78
C ILE A 103 0.46 -20.23 2.28
N ALA A 104 -0.86 -20.34 2.46
CA ALA A 104 -1.70 -19.28 3.00
C ALA A 104 -1.36 -19.00 4.48
N SER A 105 -1.17 -20.07 5.29
CA SER A 105 -0.77 -19.95 6.69
C SER A 105 0.61 -19.28 6.83
N GLU A 106 1.56 -19.65 6.01
CA GLU A 106 2.91 -19.06 6.01
C GLU A 106 2.89 -17.58 5.61
N LYS A 107 2.06 -17.22 4.62
CA LYS A 107 1.85 -15.81 4.24
C LYS A 107 1.22 -15.00 5.37
N LEU A 108 0.22 -15.54 6.07
CA LEU A 108 -0.39 -14.86 7.20
C LEU A 108 0.59 -14.76 8.38
N ALA A 109 1.40 -15.81 8.61
CA ALA A 109 2.45 -15.79 9.63
C ALA A 109 3.52 -14.73 9.33
N ALA A 110 3.93 -14.56 8.07
CA ALA A 110 4.88 -13.52 7.69
C ALA A 110 4.32 -12.11 7.97
N LYS A 111 3.05 -11.86 7.65
CA LYS A 111 2.37 -10.60 8.00
C LYS A 111 2.28 -10.37 9.51
N PHE A 112 1.96 -11.43 10.26
CA PHE A 112 1.87 -11.35 11.71
C PHE A 112 3.23 -11.09 12.36
N ILE A 113 4.28 -11.77 11.90
CA ILE A 113 5.65 -11.54 12.37
C ILE A 113 6.07 -10.11 12.08
N ALA A 114 5.86 -9.60 10.87
CA ALA A 114 6.14 -8.21 10.52
C ALA A 114 5.39 -7.21 11.41
N TYR A 115 4.12 -7.49 11.71
CA TYR A 115 3.35 -6.68 12.66
C TYR A 115 3.99 -6.67 14.05
N LYS A 116 4.44 -7.84 14.57
CA LYS A 116 5.12 -7.95 15.86
C LYS A 116 6.49 -7.29 15.87
N LEU A 117 7.25 -7.39 14.79
CA LEU A 117 8.52 -6.69 14.65
C LEU A 117 8.31 -5.17 14.75
N LYS A 118 7.34 -4.64 14.02
CA LYS A 118 6.99 -3.21 14.11
C LYS A 118 6.54 -2.80 15.51
N GLU A 119 5.66 -3.57 16.14
CA GLU A 119 5.14 -3.31 17.49
C GLU A 119 6.27 -3.23 18.52
N LYS A 120 7.29 -4.08 18.40
CA LYS A 120 8.43 -4.17 19.30
C LYS A 120 9.63 -3.29 18.93
N GLY A 121 9.59 -2.63 17.77
CA GLY A 121 10.73 -1.86 17.24
C GLY A 121 11.91 -2.74 16.83
N TRP A 122 11.64 -3.98 16.37
CA TRP A 122 12.64 -4.97 15.99
C TRP A 122 12.85 -5.04 14.49
N GLY A 123 14.08 -5.38 14.08
CA GLY A 123 14.42 -5.72 12.71
C GLY A 123 14.26 -7.20 12.39
N ILE A 124 14.51 -7.56 11.14
CA ILE A 124 14.42 -8.94 10.64
C ILE A 124 15.40 -9.90 11.34
N ASP A 125 16.51 -9.40 11.89
CA ASP A 125 17.49 -10.12 12.70
C ASP A 125 16.90 -10.76 13.95
N LYS A 126 15.70 -10.33 14.38
CA LYS A 126 14.96 -10.89 15.50
C LYS A 126 14.03 -12.04 15.11
N VAL A 127 14.02 -12.47 13.86
CA VAL A 127 13.27 -13.66 13.43
C VAL A 127 14.21 -14.85 13.36
N MET A 128 14.03 -15.78 14.25
CA MET A 128 14.82 -16.98 14.42
C MET A 128 14.00 -18.23 14.15
N LYS A 129 14.66 -19.34 13.87
CA LYS A 129 14.02 -20.65 13.72
C LYS A 129 14.33 -21.55 14.91
N HIS A 130 13.47 -22.54 15.18
CA HIS A 130 13.70 -23.52 16.26
C HIS A 130 15.11 -24.17 16.15
N GLN A 131 15.54 -24.46 14.91
CA GLN A 131 16.85 -25.06 14.65
C GLN A 131 18.04 -24.24 15.18
N ASP A 132 17.86 -22.93 15.44
CA ASP A 132 18.91 -22.07 16.00
C ASP A 132 19.16 -22.32 17.49
N PHE A 133 18.25 -23.05 18.17
CA PHE A 133 18.32 -23.31 19.63
C PHE A 133 18.59 -24.79 19.96
N ALA A 134 18.21 -25.69 19.07
CA ALA A 134 18.38 -27.12 19.26
C ALA A 134 18.60 -27.84 17.92
N ASN A 135 19.22 -29.02 17.95
CA ASN A 135 19.42 -29.83 16.75
C ASN A 135 18.11 -30.50 16.30
N LYS A 136 17.13 -29.67 15.92
CA LYS A 136 15.81 -30.10 15.43
C LYS A 136 15.53 -29.41 14.10
N TYR A 137 15.24 -30.18 13.06
CA TYR A 137 14.86 -29.63 11.75
C TYR A 137 13.45 -29.04 11.81
N CYS A 138 13.36 -27.81 12.30
CA CYS A 138 12.13 -27.06 12.47
C CYS A 138 12.44 -25.54 12.29
N PRO A 139 11.62 -24.85 11.55
CA PRO A 139 10.34 -25.18 10.89
C PRO A 139 10.56 -25.96 9.57
N HIS A 140 10.29 -27.25 9.58
CA HIS A 140 10.70 -28.19 8.51
C HIS A 140 10.21 -27.77 7.11
N ARG A 141 8.93 -27.49 6.94
CA ARG A 141 8.36 -27.12 5.62
C ARG A 141 8.85 -25.75 5.14
N THR A 142 8.95 -24.80 6.03
CA THR A 142 9.51 -23.48 5.72
C THR A 142 10.98 -23.58 5.34
N LEU A 143 11.75 -24.48 5.98
CA LEU A 143 13.15 -24.78 5.64
C LEU A 143 13.27 -25.45 4.27
N ASP A 144 12.39 -26.45 3.98
CA ASP A 144 12.34 -27.11 2.67
C ASP A 144 12.07 -26.13 1.52
N MET A 145 11.23 -25.14 1.78
CA MET A 145 10.90 -24.07 0.82
C MET A 145 11.92 -22.92 0.79
N GLY A 146 12.88 -22.90 1.72
CA GLY A 146 13.95 -21.92 1.84
C GLY A 146 13.69 -20.87 2.94
N TRP A 147 14.55 -20.89 3.97
CA TRP A 147 14.47 -19.94 5.09
C TRP A 147 14.64 -18.49 4.64
N ASP A 148 15.61 -18.22 3.77
CA ASP A 148 15.84 -16.85 3.26
C ASP A 148 14.66 -16.32 2.44
N ARG A 149 13.95 -17.20 1.72
CA ARG A 149 12.68 -16.85 1.05
C ARG A 149 11.64 -16.39 2.07
N PHE A 150 11.50 -17.11 3.18
CA PHE A 150 10.58 -16.74 4.24
C PHE A 150 10.96 -15.41 4.89
N LEU A 151 12.24 -15.20 5.22
CA LEU A 151 12.72 -13.92 5.76
C LEU A 151 12.47 -12.75 4.79
N LYS A 152 12.68 -12.94 3.50
CA LYS A 152 12.36 -11.93 2.48
C LYS A 152 10.86 -11.60 2.45
N MET A 153 10.01 -12.59 2.64
CA MET A 153 8.56 -12.37 2.71
C MET A 153 8.18 -11.56 3.96
N VAL A 154 8.76 -11.88 5.12
CA VAL A 154 8.58 -11.10 6.36
C VAL A 154 9.10 -9.67 6.19
N GLN A 155 10.28 -9.50 5.60
CA GLN A 155 10.87 -8.18 5.37
C GLN A 155 10.00 -7.32 4.46
N ALA A 156 9.48 -7.88 3.36
CA ALA A 156 8.58 -7.15 2.46
C ALA A 156 7.30 -6.66 3.19
N GLU A 157 6.73 -7.51 4.07
CA GLU A 157 5.57 -7.09 4.88
C GLU A 157 5.94 -6.05 5.94
N LEU A 158 7.14 -6.12 6.50
CA LEU A 158 7.65 -5.11 7.44
C LEU A 158 7.87 -3.77 6.73
N ASP A 159 8.49 -3.78 5.54
CA ASP A 159 8.70 -2.59 4.73
C ASP A 159 7.38 -1.92 4.36
N ASN A 160 6.36 -2.71 3.99
CA ASN A 160 5.01 -2.21 3.73
C ASN A 160 4.38 -1.54 4.96
N LEU A 161 4.58 -2.13 6.15
CA LEU A 161 4.08 -1.55 7.41
C LEU A 161 4.86 -0.29 7.84
N MET A 162 6.14 -0.19 7.48
CA MET A 162 7.01 0.95 7.79
C MET A 162 6.92 2.03 6.71
N CYS A 163 6.38 1.70 5.54
CA CYS A 163 6.23 2.64 4.44
C CYS A 163 5.28 3.76 4.86
N VAL A 164 5.85 4.91 5.19
CA VAL A 164 5.10 6.16 5.26
C VAL A 164 4.92 6.60 3.81
N THR A 165 3.70 6.55 3.30
CA THR A 165 3.41 7.10 1.98
C THR A 165 3.72 8.59 2.02
N LYS A 166 4.83 8.97 1.39
CA LYS A 166 5.16 10.38 1.20
C LYS A 166 4.48 10.82 -0.09
N TYR A 167 3.64 11.81 0.02
CA TYR A 167 3.04 12.47 -1.13
C TYR A 167 3.91 13.69 -1.46
N GLU A 168 4.51 13.71 -2.63
CA GLU A 168 5.06 14.93 -3.19
C GLU A 168 3.90 15.67 -3.85
N VAL A 169 3.54 16.82 -3.28
CA VAL A 169 2.48 17.67 -3.82
C VAL A 169 3.15 18.80 -4.58
N GLN A 170 2.97 18.82 -5.90
CA GLN A 170 3.34 19.95 -6.75
C GLN A 170 2.07 20.67 -7.16
N ALA A 171 1.95 21.92 -6.75
CA ALA A 171 0.88 22.80 -7.18
C ALA A 171 1.49 23.97 -7.93
N SER A 172 1.01 24.24 -9.15
CA SER A 172 1.40 25.41 -9.92
C SER A 172 0.15 26.21 -10.30
N GLY A 173 0.24 27.51 -10.20
CA GLY A 173 -0.87 28.39 -10.55
C GLY A 173 -0.41 29.85 -10.46
N VAL A 174 -1.16 30.74 -11.08
CA VAL A 174 -0.94 32.18 -11.00
C VAL A 174 -2.05 32.77 -10.13
N MET A 175 -1.65 33.47 -9.08
CA MET A 175 -2.58 34.19 -8.21
C MET A 175 -2.25 35.67 -8.25
N THR A 176 -3.27 36.50 -8.36
CA THR A 176 -3.13 37.97 -8.43
C THR A 176 -3.38 38.67 -7.10
N ASP A 177 -3.88 37.92 -6.10
CA ASP A 177 -4.23 38.44 -4.79
C ASP A 177 -3.10 38.13 -3.78
N LYS A 178 -2.24 39.09 -3.53
CA LYS A 178 -1.06 38.94 -2.65
C LYS A 178 -1.43 38.48 -1.24
N PRO A 179 -2.44 39.04 -0.54
CA PRO A 179 -2.88 38.53 0.77
C PRO A 179 -3.27 37.07 0.78
N LYS A 180 -3.93 36.57 -0.27
CA LYS A 180 -4.25 35.15 -0.37
C LYS A 180 -3.03 34.27 -0.58
N VAL A 181 -2.04 34.73 -1.34
CA VAL A 181 -0.77 34.02 -1.50
C VAL A 181 -0.08 33.89 -0.15
N GLU A 182 0.04 34.99 0.61
CA GLU A 182 0.67 35.00 1.92
C GLU A 182 -0.05 34.06 2.91
N ALA A 183 -1.37 34.06 2.93
CA ALA A 183 -2.16 33.15 3.76
C ALA A 183 -1.94 31.68 3.39
N LEU A 184 -1.90 31.36 2.10
CA LEU A 184 -1.66 30.00 1.62
C LEU A 184 -0.24 29.52 1.96
N VAL A 185 0.76 30.39 1.81
CA VAL A 185 2.16 30.11 2.19
C VAL A 185 2.24 29.82 3.69
N ALA A 186 1.60 30.63 4.52
CA ALA A 186 1.60 30.43 5.97
C ALA A 186 0.95 29.10 6.35
N GLN A 187 -0.18 28.74 5.74
CA GLN A 187 -0.87 27.49 5.99
C GLN A 187 -0.02 26.27 5.59
N LEU A 188 0.54 26.27 4.38
CA LEU A 188 1.37 25.17 3.89
C LEU A 188 2.66 25.01 4.72
N SER A 189 3.27 26.13 5.12
CA SER A 189 4.47 26.11 5.99
C SER A 189 4.17 25.53 7.36
N ALA A 190 3.00 25.82 7.94
CA ALA A 190 2.56 25.26 9.21
C ALA A 190 2.38 23.72 9.14
N GLU A 191 2.03 23.19 7.96
CA GLU A 191 1.92 21.75 7.68
C GLU A 191 3.28 21.11 7.29
N GLY A 192 4.39 21.89 7.35
CA GLY A 192 5.74 21.38 7.09
C GLY A 192 6.16 21.37 5.61
N PHE A 193 5.43 22.05 4.72
CA PHE A 193 5.81 22.17 3.32
C PHE A 193 6.84 23.31 3.13
N THR A 194 7.79 23.09 2.22
CA THR A 194 8.63 24.18 1.71
C THR A 194 7.90 24.83 0.54
N VAL A 195 7.57 26.11 0.66
CA VAL A 195 6.82 26.85 -0.36
C VAL A 195 7.75 27.87 -1.03
N THR A 196 7.81 27.84 -2.35
CA THR A 196 8.52 28.85 -3.15
C THR A 196 7.50 29.70 -3.88
N VAL A 197 7.55 31.01 -3.66
CA VAL A 197 6.73 31.98 -4.37
C VAL A 197 7.66 32.82 -5.27
N THR A 198 7.34 32.88 -6.55
CA THR A 198 8.05 33.72 -7.50
C THR A 198 7.11 34.81 -8.01
N GLU A 199 7.43 36.06 -7.79
CA GLU A 199 6.71 37.16 -8.43
C GLU A 199 7.04 37.17 -9.94
N ILE A 200 6.00 37.01 -10.76
CA ILE A 200 6.12 37.12 -12.22
C ILE A 200 5.40 38.38 -12.67
N ALA A 201 6.10 39.24 -13.42
CA ALA A 201 5.46 40.34 -14.09
C ALA A 201 4.64 39.77 -15.24
N VAL A 202 3.33 39.76 -15.09
CA VAL A 202 2.41 39.45 -16.20
C VAL A 202 2.29 40.70 -17.04
N ALA A 203 2.76 40.63 -18.30
CA ALA A 203 2.47 41.71 -19.26
C ALA A 203 0.93 41.85 -19.34
N PRO A 204 0.39 43.07 -19.37
CA PRO A 204 -1.03 43.26 -19.56
C PRO A 204 -1.47 42.47 -20.78
N ASP A 205 -2.60 41.77 -20.64
CA ASP A 205 -3.17 41.04 -21.78
C ASP A 205 -3.20 41.97 -23.02
N PRO A 206 -2.72 41.49 -24.17
CA PRO A 206 -2.79 42.29 -25.37
C PRO A 206 -4.24 42.75 -25.55
N VAL A 207 -4.43 44.07 -25.64
CA VAL A 207 -5.74 44.64 -25.94
C VAL A 207 -6.27 43.88 -27.15
N PRO A 208 -7.46 43.23 -27.07
CA PRO A 208 -7.96 42.48 -28.20
C PRO A 208 -7.95 43.38 -29.42
N ALA A 209 -7.31 42.92 -30.49
CA ALA A 209 -7.34 43.61 -31.76
C ALA A 209 -8.82 43.90 -32.12
N PRO A 210 -9.16 45.11 -32.61
CA PRO A 210 -10.52 45.42 -32.99
C PRO A 210 -11.03 44.29 -33.88
N ALA A 211 -12.20 43.75 -33.55
CA ALA A 211 -12.80 42.65 -34.30
C ALA A 211 -12.78 42.99 -35.78
N PRO A 212 -12.41 42.07 -36.66
CA PRO A 212 -12.45 42.31 -38.08
C PRO A 212 -13.82 42.84 -38.43
N LYS A 213 -13.90 43.98 -39.14
CA LYS A 213 -15.20 44.49 -39.61
C LYS A 213 -15.87 43.37 -40.39
N GLU A 214 -17.09 43.00 -40.02
CA GLU A 214 -17.87 42.04 -40.79
C GLU A 214 -17.96 42.56 -42.25
N LYS A 215 -17.51 41.74 -43.18
CA LYS A 215 -17.59 42.07 -44.61
C LYS A 215 -19.04 42.06 -45.06
N THR A 216 -19.40 43.04 -45.88
CA THR A 216 -20.72 43.05 -46.48
C THR A 216 -20.88 41.94 -47.51
N VAL A 217 -22.12 41.57 -47.79
CA VAL A 217 -22.41 40.52 -48.80
C VAL A 217 -21.86 40.88 -50.18
N GLU A 218 -21.86 42.17 -50.54
CA GLU A 218 -21.27 42.68 -51.79
C GLU A 218 -19.74 42.53 -51.81
N GLU A 219 -19.06 42.83 -50.72
CA GLU A 219 -17.61 42.63 -50.59
C GLU A 219 -17.24 41.15 -50.73
N LEU A 220 -17.94 40.29 -50.05
CA LEU A 220 -17.77 38.84 -50.14
C LEU A 220 -18.04 38.31 -51.54
N ALA A 221 -19.07 38.81 -52.22
CA ALA A 221 -19.38 38.42 -53.59
C ALA A 221 -18.28 38.82 -54.57
N ARG A 222 -17.66 40.00 -54.40
CA ARG A 222 -16.52 40.45 -55.22
C ARG A 222 -15.29 39.54 -54.97
N GLU A 223 -14.99 39.22 -53.73
CA GLU A 223 -13.90 38.29 -53.37
C GLU A 223 -14.13 36.90 -53.98
N VAL A 224 -15.39 36.41 -53.97
CA VAL A 224 -15.74 35.15 -54.63
C VAL A 224 -15.53 35.21 -56.12
N ILE A 225 -15.89 36.32 -56.80
CA ILE A 225 -15.65 36.50 -58.19
C ILE A 225 -14.17 36.58 -58.54
N ASN A 226 -13.36 37.20 -57.67
CA ASN A 226 -11.89 37.24 -57.82
C ASN A 226 -11.22 35.85 -57.48
N GLY A 227 -11.93 34.89 -56.98
CA GLY A 227 -11.39 33.54 -56.70
C GLY A 227 -10.84 33.32 -55.30
N ASP A 228 -10.89 34.34 -54.42
CA ASP A 228 -10.28 34.30 -53.07
C ASP A 228 -10.88 33.23 -52.17
N TRP A 229 -12.11 32.78 -52.45
CA TRP A 229 -12.84 31.77 -51.68
C TRP A 229 -12.84 30.36 -52.31
N GLY A 230 -12.09 30.15 -53.40
CA GLY A 230 -12.06 28.85 -54.08
C GLY A 230 -13.32 28.57 -54.90
N ASN A 231 -13.56 27.29 -55.26
CA ASN A 231 -14.67 26.90 -56.15
C ASN A 231 -15.53 25.76 -55.57
N GLY A 232 -16.79 25.72 -55.98
CA GLY A 232 -17.71 24.61 -55.67
C GLY A 232 -17.85 24.32 -54.17
N ALA A 233 -17.59 23.08 -53.76
CA ALA A 233 -17.71 22.64 -52.36
C ALA A 233 -16.70 23.34 -51.45
N ASP A 234 -15.48 23.62 -51.92
CA ASP A 234 -14.45 24.33 -51.14
C ASP A 234 -14.91 25.75 -50.77
N ARG A 235 -15.45 26.51 -51.74
CA ARG A 235 -16.04 27.82 -51.47
C ARG A 235 -17.12 27.79 -50.40
N ARG A 236 -18.05 26.82 -50.50
CA ARG A 236 -19.11 26.66 -49.52
C ARG A 236 -18.53 26.46 -48.14
N ASN A 237 -17.61 25.51 -48.00
CA ASN A 237 -17.01 25.17 -46.71
C ASN A 237 -16.27 26.36 -46.08
N ARG A 238 -15.50 27.11 -46.90
CA ARG A 238 -14.73 28.26 -46.39
C ARG A 238 -15.59 29.43 -45.95
N LEU A 239 -16.64 29.78 -46.73
CA LEU A 239 -17.60 30.83 -46.35
C LEU A 239 -18.36 30.43 -45.08
N THR A 240 -18.85 29.19 -44.99
CA THR A 240 -19.57 28.71 -43.82
C THR A 240 -18.65 28.66 -42.59
N ALA A 241 -17.40 28.21 -42.72
CA ALA A 241 -16.43 28.19 -41.61
C ALA A 241 -16.07 29.60 -41.12
N ALA A 242 -16.13 30.59 -42.02
CA ALA A 242 -15.94 32.00 -41.69
C ALA A 242 -17.21 32.69 -41.11
N GLY A 243 -18.30 31.93 -40.93
CA GLY A 243 -19.55 32.43 -40.33
C GLY A 243 -20.50 33.12 -41.34
N TYR A 244 -20.24 33.05 -42.64
CA TYR A 244 -21.07 33.69 -43.65
C TYR A 244 -22.09 32.72 -44.26
N ASP A 245 -23.29 33.23 -44.58
CA ASP A 245 -24.29 32.41 -45.27
C ASP A 245 -23.93 32.27 -46.76
N TYR A 246 -23.49 31.08 -47.14
CA TYR A 246 -23.09 30.75 -48.51
C TYR A 246 -24.18 31.07 -49.54
N ALA A 247 -25.46 30.81 -49.23
CA ALA A 247 -26.54 30.98 -50.18
C ALA A 247 -26.74 32.47 -50.52
N THR A 248 -26.69 33.33 -49.51
CA THR A 248 -26.79 34.79 -49.67
C THR A 248 -25.62 35.34 -50.48
N VAL A 249 -24.39 34.93 -50.16
CA VAL A 249 -23.21 35.38 -50.94
C VAL A 249 -23.27 34.88 -52.38
N GLN A 250 -23.64 33.61 -52.64
CA GLN A 250 -23.73 33.05 -53.97
C GLN A 250 -24.82 33.73 -54.81
N ASN A 251 -25.96 34.08 -54.20
CA ASN A 251 -27.00 34.83 -54.92
C ASN A 251 -26.53 36.22 -55.35
N MET A 252 -25.75 36.90 -54.49
CA MET A 252 -25.16 38.19 -54.85
C MET A 252 -24.11 38.05 -55.99
N VAL A 253 -23.27 36.98 -55.95
CA VAL A 253 -22.36 36.66 -57.05
C VAL A 253 -23.11 36.49 -58.39
N ASN A 254 -24.17 35.66 -58.34
CA ASN A 254 -24.99 35.45 -59.57
C ASN A 254 -25.63 36.75 -60.09
N LYS A 255 -26.08 37.64 -59.20
CA LYS A 255 -26.63 38.94 -59.57
C LYS A 255 -25.60 39.89 -60.12
N MET A 256 -24.32 39.82 -59.72
CA MET A 256 -23.23 40.64 -60.18
C MET A 256 -22.68 40.18 -61.56
N LEU A 257 -22.91 38.92 -61.91
CA LEU A 257 -22.46 38.31 -63.15
C LEU A 257 -23.55 38.22 -64.22
N SER A 258 -24.82 38.52 -63.91
CA SER A 258 -25.95 38.60 -64.84
C SER A 258 -26.06 39.98 -65.41
#